data_348d0a131f537eb6dd6e611d7cadc1d6
#
_entry.id   348d0a131f537eb6dd6e611d7cadc1d6
#
_cell.length_a   1.000
_cell.length_b   1.000
_cell.length_c   1.000
_cell.angle_alpha   90.00
_cell.angle_beta   90.00
_cell.angle_gamma   90.00
#
_symmetry.space_group_name_H-M   'P 1'
#
loop_
_entity.id
_entity.type
_entity.pdbx_description
1 polymer ?
#
loop_
_entity_poly.entity_id
_entity_poly.type
_entity_poly.pdbx_seq_one_letter_code
_entity_poly.pdbx_strand_id
1 'polypeptide(L)'
;MAHLANIFYLGVKEFRSLYRDPAMLALIIWAFSLGIYVAARAQPEVLQHAPIAIVDEDQTTLSARIADSLYPPHFNTPVLTSQKGADLGMDNGEFSFSLQIPPNFQRNVMAGRQPAVQLNVDATLVSQAFIGAGYIQTIATGEVTDFVSRYRPVSPLPVDLAPRILFNENLTQAWFAAVMELINNVTMLSIVLTGAALIREREHGTIEHLLVMPLTPFEIMTSKIWSMGLVVLVAATFGLEVMVRGAVGVAISGSVPLFLVGVALSLLATTSMGIFLGTVARSMPQFGLLMILILLPLVILSGSLTPRESMPMVVQKIMLIAPTTHFVSLAQAILYRGAGIGVVWRQFLALLGIAILFFTAALIRFRRSIGTMQS
;
A
#
# COMPACT_ATOMS: atom_id res chain seq x y z
N MET A 1 -41.88 1.78 12.31
CA MET A 1 -41.29 3.14 12.27
C MET A 1 -40.38 3.43 13.49
N ALA A 2 -40.72 2.96 14.71
CA ALA A 2 -39.88 3.21 15.91
C ALA A 2 -38.41 2.72 15.80
N HIS A 3 -38.18 1.51 15.25
CA HIS A 3 -36.84 0.96 15.11
C HIS A 3 -35.91 1.79 14.21
N LEU A 4 -36.40 2.32 13.10
CA LEU A 4 -35.60 3.16 12.20
C LEU A 4 -35.25 4.51 12.85
N ALA A 5 -36.19 5.10 13.58
CA ALA A 5 -35.98 6.32 14.32
C ALA A 5 -34.89 6.11 15.42
N ASN A 6 -34.96 5.00 16.16
CA ASN A 6 -33.97 4.66 17.17
C ASN A 6 -32.55 4.55 16.55
N ILE A 7 -32.42 3.82 15.43
CA ILE A 7 -31.13 3.68 14.70
C ILE A 7 -30.61 5.04 14.30
N PHE A 8 -31.46 5.92 13.76
CA PHE A 8 -31.06 7.26 13.32
C PHE A 8 -30.60 8.12 14.49
N TYR A 9 -31.40 8.23 15.57
CA TYR A 9 -31.06 9.07 16.73
C TYR A 9 -29.80 8.57 17.46
N LEU A 10 -29.63 7.26 17.58
CA LEU A 10 -28.41 6.69 18.13
C LEU A 10 -27.20 7.03 17.25
N GLY A 11 -27.32 6.95 15.94
CA GLY A 11 -26.25 7.35 15.03
C GLY A 11 -25.88 8.83 15.12
N VAL A 12 -26.89 9.71 15.25
CA VAL A 12 -26.64 11.15 15.52
C VAL A 12 -25.91 11.36 16.85
N LYS A 13 -26.24 10.57 17.88
CA LYS A 13 -25.49 10.58 19.15
C LYS A 13 -24.01 10.22 18.92
N GLU A 14 -23.73 9.21 18.09
CA GLU A 14 -22.35 8.80 17.77
C GLU A 14 -21.58 9.93 17.06
N PHE A 15 -22.21 10.65 16.12
CA PHE A 15 -21.58 11.82 15.49
C PHE A 15 -21.24 12.92 16.50
N ARG A 16 -22.14 13.20 17.46
CA ARG A 16 -21.87 14.18 18.49
C ARG A 16 -20.74 13.73 19.42
N SER A 17 -20.68 12.44 19.73
CA SER A 17 -19.59 11.85 20.51
C SER A 17 -18.25 12.00 19.80
N LEU A 18 -18.21 11.69 18.51
CA LEU A 18 -17.01 11.83 17.69
C LEU A 18 -16.56 13.29 17.57
N TYR A 19 -17.51 14.23 17.34
CA TYR A 19 -17.20 15.66 17.25
C TYR A 19 -16.56 16.22 18.53
N ARG A 20 -16.85 15.63 19.69
CA ARG A 20 -16.27 15.99 20.99
C ARG A 20 -14.96 15.28 21.30
N ASP A 21 -14.48 14.44 20.40
CA ASP A 21 -13.22 13.71 20.54
C ASP A 21 -12.16 14.29 19.58
N PRO A 22 -11.38 15.30 20.03
CA PRO A 22 -10.42 15.97 19.15
C PRO A 22 -9.31 15.04 18.67
N ALA A 23 -8.96 14.01 19.45
CA ALA A 23 -7.93 13.05 19.06
C ALA A 23 -8.38 12.19 17.88
N MET A 24 -9.62 11.68 17.89
CA MET A 24 -10.18 10.92 16.78
C MET A 24 -10.38 11.77 15.53
N LEU A 25 -10.82 13.02 15.68
CA LEU A 25 -10.93 13.96 14.55
C LEU A 25 -9.56 14.25 13.94
N ALA A 26 -8.55 14.53 14.76
CA ALA A 26 -7.19 14.75 14.27
C ALA A 26 -6.63 13.52 13.54
N LEU A 27 -6.90 12.31 14.05
CA LEU A 27 -6.50 11.07 13.40
C LEU A 27 -7.15 10.89 12.01
N ILE A 28 -8.46 11.17 11.89
CA ILE A 28 -9.20 11.09 10.62
C ILE A 28 -8.64 12.10 9.62
N ILE A 29 -8.48 13.35 10.04
CA ILE A 29 -7.96 14.42 9.18
C ILE A 29 -6.55 14.07 8.72
N TRP A 30 -5.67 13.65 9.64
CA TRP A 30 -4.30 13.26 9.31
C TRP A 30 -4.26 12.09 8.32
N ALA A 31 -5.04 11.03 8.57
CA ALA A 31 -5.02 9.81 7.77
C ALA A 31 -5.48 10.06 6.33
N PHE A 32 -6.55 10.84 6.12
CA PHE A 32 -7.10 11.11 4.80
C PHE A 32 -6.53 12.37 4.12
N SER A 33 -5.57 13.05 4.73
CA SER A 33 -4.86 14.18 4.14
C SER A 33 -3.35 13.95 4.08
N LEU A 34 -2.63 14.38 5.13
CA LEU A 34 -1.17 14.32 5.19
C LEU A 34 -0.65 12.88 5.12
N GLY A 35 -1.34 11.91 5.72
CA GLY A 35 -0.96 10.50 5.68
C GLY A 35 -0.86 9.97 4.25
N ILE A 36 -1.86 10.23 3.41
CA ILE A 36 -1.86 9.83 1.99
C ILE A 36 -0.72 10.53 1.24
N TYR A 37 -0.54 11.83 1.46
CA TYR A 37 0.51 12.61 0.78
C TYR A 37 1.91 12.12 1.15
N VAL A 38 2.17 11.90 2.44
CA VAL A 38 3.45 11.39 2.94
C VAL A 38 3.71 9.99 2.40
N ALA A 39 2.73 9.08 2.45
CA ALA A 39 2.89 7.73 1.91
C ALA A 39 3.22 7.75 0.41
N ALA A 40 2.59 8.65 -0.37
CA ALA A 40 2.88 8.82 -1.78
C ALA A 40 4.30 9.32 -2.05
N ARG A 41 4.83 10.20 -1.19
CA ARG A 41 6.14 10.83 -1.37
C ARG A 41 7.28 10.12 -0.66
N ALA A 42 7.00 9.23 0.29
CA ALA A 42 8.00 8.54 1.10
C ALA A 42 8.77 7.47 0.31
N GLN A 43 8.22 6.99 -0.80
CA GLN A 43 8.90 5.99 -1.63
C GLN A 43 9.73 6.68 -2.70
N PRO A 44 11.04 6.42 -2.80
CA PRO A 44 11.87 6.96 -3.85
C PRO A 44 11.43 6.38 -5.20
N GLU A 45 10.93 7.24 -6.09
CA GLU A 45 10.51 6.85 -7.44
C GLU A 45 11.70 6.71 -8.40
N VAL A 46 12.76 7.41 -8.10
CA VAL A 46 13.95 7.51 -8.93
C VAL A 46 15.18 7.41 -8.04
N LEU A 47 16.17 6.68 -8.51
CA LEU A 47 17.47 6.70 -7.88
C LEU A 47 18.03 8.12 -7.93
N GLN A 48 18.36 8.70 -6.77
CA GLN A 48 18.93 10.04 -6.69
C GLN A 48 20.22 10.01 -5.89
N HIS A 49 21.27 10.55 -6.46
CA HIS A 49 22.56 10.74 -5.79
C HIS A 49 23.12 9.46 -5.14
N ALA A 50 22.94 8.30 -5.80
CA ALA A 50 23.46 7.05 -5.27
C ALA A 50 25.00 7.02 -5.36
N PRO A 51 25.71 6.74 -4.26
CA PRO A 51 27.15 6.66 -4.28
C PRO A 51 27.62 5.38 -5.00
N ILE A 52 28.50 5.56 -5.99
CA ILE A 52 29.02 4.48 -6.83
C ILE A 52 30.54 4.51 -6.88
N ALA A 53 31.18 3.35 -6.69
CA ALA A 53 32.58 3.13 -6.95
C ALA A 53 32.79 2.43 -8.30
N ILE A 54 33.86 2.77 -8.99
CA ILE A 54 34.26 2.11 -10.23
C ILE A 54 35.67 1.58 -10.09
N VAL A 55 35.82 0.30 -10.33
CA VAL A 55 37.10 -0.39 -10.42
C VAL A 55 37.37 -0.64 -11.90
N ASP A 56 38.17 0.25 -12.50
CA ASP A 56 38.53 0.18 -13.91
C ASP A 56 39.91 -0.45 -14.08
N GLU A 57 39.92 -1.75 -14.44
CA GLU A 57 41.18 -2.48 -14.73
C GLU A 57 41.52 -2.47 -16.22
N ASP A 58 40.60 -1.95 -17.07
CA ASP A 58 40.81 -1.86 -18.51
C ASP A 58 41.49 -0.56 -18.94
N GLN A 59 41.18 0.55 -18.28
CA GLN A 59 41.69 1.91 -18.50
C GLN A 59 41.67 2.34 -19.98
N THR A 60 40.56 2.02 -20.65
CA THR A 60 40.35 2.31 -22.07
C THR A 60 39.31 3.42 -22.29
N THR A 61 39.15 3.83 -23.55
CA THR A 61 38.12 4.81 -23.90
C THR A 61 36.71 4.31 -23.68
N LEU A 62 36.46 3.00 -23.78
CA LEU A 62 35.15 2.42 -23.53
C LEU A 62 34.85 2.35 -22.01
N SER A 63 35.82 1.96 -21.17
CA SER A 63 35.63 1.95 -19.72
C SER A 63 35.43 3.36 -19.16
N ALA A 64 36.18 4.35 -19.66
CA ALA A 64 36.00 5.76 -19.28
C ALA A 64 34.60 6.27 -19.67
N ARG A 65 34.08 5.95 -20.86
CA ARG A 65 32.73 6.33 -21.28
C ARG A 65 31.65 5.74 -20.38
N ILE A 66 31.77 4.48 -19.98
CA ILE A 66 30.83 3.85 -19.03
C ILE A 66 30.89 4.57 -17.70
N ALA A 67 32.08 4.90 -17.19
CA ALA A 67 32.26 5.66 -15.96
C ALA A 67 31.62 7.03 -16.04
N ASP A 68 31.88 7.78 -17.13
CA ASP A 68 31.38 9.14 -17.33
C ASP A 68 29.86 9.20 -17.56
N SER A 69 29.23 8.09 -17.98
CA SER A 69 27.78 8.04 -18.19
C SER A 69 26.98 7.82 -16.90
N LEU A 70 27.65 7.41 -15.81
CA LEU A 70 27.05 7.22 -14.47
C LEU A 70 27.15 8.54 -13.65
N TYR A 71 26.26 9.49 -13.90
CA TYR A 71 26.34 10.86 -13.33
C TYR A 71 25.01 11.34 -12.74
N PRO A 72 24.99 12.50 -12.04
CA PRO A 72 23.76 13.09 -11.54
C PRO A 72 22.67 13.28 -12.62
N PRO A 73 21.37 13.15 -12.25
CA PRO A 73 20.87 13.11 -10.88
C PRO A 73 20.82 11.70 -10.26
N HIS A 74 21.07 10.64 -11.03
CA HIS A 74 20.89 9.25 -10.57
C HIS A 74 22.03 8.80 -9.67
N PHE A 75 23.25 9.09 -10.05
CA PHE A 75 24.45 8.72 -9.29
C PHE A 75 25.20 9.97 -8.85
N ASN A 76 25.93 9.88 -7.76
CA ASN A 76 26.98 10.82 -7.44
C ASN A 76 28.11 10.67 -8.44
N THR A 77 29.01 11.65 -8.52
CA THR A 77 30.22 11.50 -9.33
C THR A 77 30.95 10.22 -8.96
N PRO A 78 31.18 9.30 -9.91
CA PRO A 78 31.80 8.01 -9.62
C PRO A 78 33.18 8.16 -9.00
N VAL A 79 33.47 7.35 -7.99
CA VAL A 79 34.78 7.31 -7.36
C VAL A 79 35.60 6.18 -7.97
N LEU A 80 36.66 6.54 -8.68
CA LEU A 80 37.60 5.53 -9.19
C LEU A 80 38.48 5.01 -8.05
N THR A 81 38.47 3.71 -7.84
CA THR A 81 39.22 3.08 -6.73
C THR A 81 39.70 1.67 -7.11
N SER A 82 40.52 1.09 -6.27
CA SER A 82 40.91 -0.33 -6.41
C SER A 82 39.80 -1.24 -5.90
N GLN A 83 39.83 -2.52 -6.30
CA GLN A 83 38.87 -3.53 -5.81
C GLN A 83 38.79 -3.55 -4.28
N LYS A 84 39.95 -3.56 -3.60
CA LYS A 84 40.00 -3.52 -2.13
C LYS A 84 39.40 -2.25 -1.55
N GLY A 85 39.57 -1.10 -2.23
CA GLY A 85 38.95 0.17 -1.80
C GLY A 85 37.44 0.16 -1.99
N ALA A 86 36.94 -0.42 -3.08
CA ALA A 86 35.51 -0.57 -3.32
C ALA A 86 34.84 -1.50 -2.29
N ASP A 87 35.47 -2.65 -1.99
CA ASP A 87 34.98 -3.60 -0.99
C ASP A 87 34.90 -2.94 0.41
N LEU A 88 35.98 -2.27 0.83
CA LEU A 88 36.01 -1.55 2.12
C LEU A 88 34.98 -0.43 2.17
N GLY A 89 34.79 0.33 1.08
CA GLY A 89 33.80 1.39 1.02
C GLY A 89 32.37 0.86 1.05
N MET A 90 32.11 -0.30 0.45
CA MET A 90 30.82 -0.99 0.57
C MET A 90 30.57 -1.50 1.99
N ASP A 91 31.58 -2.12 2.62
CA ASP A 91 31.48 -2.59 4.01
C ASP A 91 31.23 -1.44 5.00
N ASN A 92 31.77 -0.26 4.72
CA ASN A 92 31.56 0.95 5.52
C ASN A 92 30.26 1.71 5.17
N GLY A 93 29.55 1.29 4.12
CA GLY A 93 28.36 1.98 3.64
C GLY A 93 28.64 3.30 2.90
N GLU A 94 29.86 3.50 2.42
CA GLU A 94 30.25 4.68 1.63
C GLU A 94 29.76 4.58 0.18
N PHE A 95 29.64 3.35 -0.36
CA PHE A 95 29.15 3.04 -1.69
C PHE A 95 27.96 2.09 -1.64
N SER A 96 26.91 2.42 -2.39
CA SER A 96 25.76 1.54 -2.60
C SER A 96 25.97 0.60 -3.80
N PHE A 97 26.87 0.97 -4.72
CA PHE A 97 27.18 0.22 -5.93
C PHE A 97 28.69 0.21 -6.17
N SER A 98 29.18 -0.91 -6.68
CA SER A 98 30.56 -1.03 -7.18
C SER A 98 30.54 -1.75 -8.52
N LEU A 99 31.02 -1.04 -9.58
CA LEU A 99 31.11 -1.56 -10.94
C LEU A 99 32.58 -1.91 -11.23
N GLN A 100 32.85 -3.19 -11.52
CA GLN A 100 34.18 -3.68 -11.82
C GLN A 100 34.28 -4.03 -13.30
N ILE A 101 35.13 -3.32 -14.02
CA ILE A 101 35.42 -3.51 -15.45
C ILE A 101 36.73 -4.29 -15.58
N PRO A 102 36.70 -5.52 -16.13
CA PRO A 102 37.86 -6.41 -16.16
C PRO A 102 38.90 -5.94 -17.19
N PRO A 103 40.16 -6.38 -17.08
CA PRO A 103 41.21 -6.05 -18.04
C PRO A 103 40.92 -6.62 -19.44
N ASN A 104 41.34 -5.91 -20.49
CA ASN A 104 41.06 -6.19 -21.89
C ASN A 104 39.55 -6.17 -22.27
N PHE A 105 38.72 -5.44 -21.52
CA PHE A 105 37.29 -5.35 -21.77
C PHE A 105 36.98 -4.80 -23.15
N GLN A 106 37.50 -3.64 -23.54
CA GLN A 106 37.29 -3.02 -24.85
C GLN A 106 37.79 -3.98 -25.99
N ARG A 107 38.95 -4.58 -25.82
CA ARG A 107 39.51 -5.50 -26.83
C ARG A 107 38.60 -6.71 -27.06
N ASN A 108 38.06 -7.27 -26.00
CA ASN A 108 37.15 -8.42 -26.07
C ASN A 108 35.80 -8.02 -26.72
N VAL A 109 35.23 -6.88 -26.34
CA VAL A 109 34.01 -6.31 -26.95
C VAL A 109 34.23 -6.10 -28.45
N MET A 110 35.36 -5.49 -28.86
CA MET A 110 35.69 -5.26 -30.27
C MET A 110 35.97 -6.57 -31.03
N ALA A 111 36.39 -7.59 -30.35
CA ALA A 111 36.56 -8.95 -30.96
C ALA A 111 35.22 -9.71 -31.10
N GLY A 112 34.08 -9.14 -30.63
CA GLY A 112 32.77 -9.78 -30.64
C GLY A 112 32.61 -10.84 -29.56
N ARG A 113 33.46 -10.81 -28.52
CA ARG A 113 33.31 -11.60 -27.31
C ARG A 113 32.38 -10.87 -26.35
N GLN A 114 31.81 -11.59 -25.38
CA GLN A 114 30.93 -11.06 -24.36
C GLN A 114 31.66 -11.10 -23.00
N PRO A 115 32.57 -10.13 -22.70
CA PRO A 115 33.21 -10.07 -21.40
C PRO A 115 32.16 -9.70 -20.32
N ALA A 116 32.26 -10.36 -19.15
CA ALA A 116 31.39 -10.02 -18.02
C ALA A 116 31.94 -8.82 -17.28
N VAL A 117 31.07 -7.87 -16.96
CA VAL A 117 31.29 -6.77 -16.01
C VAL A 117 30.60 -7.15 -14.70
N GLN A 118 31.30 -7.04 -13.59
CA GLN A 118 30.73 -7.36 -12.29
C GLN A 118 30.13 -6.10 -11.66
N LEU A 119 28.89 -6.23 -11.20
CA LEU A 119 28.20 -5.21 -10.43
C LEU A 119 27.92 -5.76 -9.03
N ASN A 120 28.55 -5.15 -8.01
CA ASN A 120 28.23 -5.41 -6.60
C ASN A 120 27.23 -4.37 -6.14
N VAL A 121 26.23 -4.81 -5.38
CA VAL A 121 25.10 -3.97 -4.94
C VAL A 121 24.88 -4.15 -3.45
N ASP A 122 24.78 -3.06 -2.72
CA ASP A 122 24.38 -3.10 -1.31
C ASP A 122 22.89 -3.43 -1.21
N ALA A 123 22.59 -4.69 -0.90
CA ALA A 123 21.23 -5.19 -0.77
C ALA A 123 20.54 -4.77 0.55
N THR A 124 21.21 -4.06 1.45
CA THR A 124 20.57 -3.51 2.66
C THR A 124 19.59 -2.38 2.30
N LEU A 125 19.84 -1.70 1.17
CA LEU A 125 18.99 -0.65 0.60
C LEU A 125 18.16 -1.21 -0.57
N VAL A 126 17.28 -2.18 -0.28
CA VAL A 126 16.57 -3.03 -1.28
C VAL A 126 15.96 -2.24 -2.45
N SER A 127 15.22 -1.16 -2.17
CA SER A 127 14.56 -0.36 -3.23
C SER A 127 15.58 0.32 -4.15
N GLN A 128 16.65 0.88 -3.59
CA GLN A 128 17.72 1.52 -4.36
C GLN A 128 18.54 0.49 -5.14
N ALA A 129 18.78 -0.68 -4.54
CA ALA A 129 19.50 -1.80 -5.13
C ALA A 129 18.86 -2.24 -6.46
N PHE A 130 17.56 -2.49 -6.47
CA PHE A 130 16.84 -2.90 -7.68
C PHE A 130 16.84 -1.83 -8.77
N ILE A 131 16.48 -0.59 -8.41
CA ILE A 131 16.40 0.51 -9.36
C ILE A 131 17.78 0.83 -9.93
N GLY A 132 18.79 0.94 -9.07
CA GLY A 132 20.14 1.29 -9.46
C GLY A 132 20.82 0.23 -10.31
N ALA A 133 20.66 -1.05 -9.98
CA ALA A 133 21.20 -2.14 -10.79
C ALA A 133 20.62 -2.11 -12.22
N GLY A 134 19.32 -1.88 -12.37
CA GLY A 134 18.66 -1.74 -13.67
C GLY A 134 19.18 -0.54 -14.48
N TYR A 135 19.38 0.61 -13.83
CA TYR A 135 19.98 1.79 -14.49
C TYR A 135 21.41 1.53 -14.93
N ILE A 136 22.26 0.98 -14.05
CA ILE A 136 23.67 0.68 -14.37
C ILE A 136 23.75 -0.29 -15.56
N GLN A 137 22.93 -1.34 -15.53
CA GLN A 137 22.89 -2.32 -16.63
C GLN A 137 22.48 -1.68 -17.96
N THR A 138 21.42 -0.85 -17.94
CA THR A 138 20.91 -0.19 -19.14
C THR A 138 21.93 0.79 -19.70
N ILE A 139 22.55 1.62 -18.86
CA ILE A 139 23.57 2.61 -19.25
C ILE A 139 24.79 1.91 -19.79
N ALA A 140 25.35 0.92 -19.07
CA ALA A 140 26.55 0.21 -19.50
C ALA A 140 26.33 -0.54 -20.83
N THR A 141 25.17 -1.20 -21.00
CA THR A 141 24.84 -1.90 -22.25
C THR A 141 24.64 -0.92 -23.40
N GLY A 142 24.00 0.23 -23.14
CA GLY A 142 23.83 1.31 -24.11
C GLY A 142 25.16 1.84 -24.60
N GLU A 143 26.08 2.19 -23.68
CA GLU A 143 27.42 2.70 -24.04
C GLU A 143 28.25 1.70 -24.85
N VAL A 144 28.18 0.40 -24.47
CA VAL A 144 28.85 -0.66 -25.22
C VAL A 144 28.25 -0.79 -26.63
N THR A 145 26.95 -0.76 -26.77
CA THR A 145 26.25 -0.87 -28.06
C THR A 145 26.60 0.32 -28.96
N ASP A 146 26.54 1.52 -28.43
CA ASP A 146 26.88 2.75 -29.15
C ASP A 146 28.35 2.81 -29.56
N PHE A 147 29.25 2.32 -28.70
CA PHE A 147 30.65 2.23 -29.02
C PHE A 147 30.90 1.24 -30.16
N VAL A 148 30.31 0.03 -30.09
CA VAL A 148 30.47 -1.01 -31.12
C VAL A 148 29.86 -0.55 -32.45
N SER A 149 28.70 0.10 -32.46
CA SER A 149 28.01 0.53 -33.67
C SER A 149 28.80 1.56 -34.49
N ARG A 150 29.69 2.35 -33.86
CA ARG A 150 30.62 3.27 -34.57
C ARG A 150 31.70 2.54 -35.37
N TYR A 151 32.03 1.32 -34.98
CA TYR A 151 33.15 0.54 -35.58
C TYR A 151 32.71 -0.67 -36.37
N ARG A 152 31.47 -1.13 -36.17
CA ARG A 152 30.88 -2.27 -36.88
C ARG A 152 29.41 -2.01 -37.17
N PRO A 153 28.89 -2.35 -38.36
CA PRO A 153 27.45 -2.41 -38.57
C PRO A 153 26.87 -3.48 -37.63
N VAL A 154 26.12 -3.02 -36.60
CA VAL A 154 25.40 -3.93 -35.73
C VAL A 154 24.24 -4.49 -36.52
N SER A 155 24.20 -5.80 -36.69
CA SER A 155 23.03 -6.46 -37.28
C SER A 155 21.84 -6.20 -36.33
N PRO A 156 20.72 -5.68 -36.83
CA PRO A 156 19.57 -5.46 -35.95
C PRO A 156 19.17 -6.80 -35.32
N LEU A 157 18.77 -6.75 -34.06
CA LEU A 157 18.23 -7.93 -33.37
C LEU A 157 17.11 -8.51 -34.24
N PRO A 158 17.00 -9.83 -34.38
CA PRO A 158 15.99 -10.48 -35.21
C PRO A 158 14.56 -10.24 -34.73
N VAL A 159 14.40 -9.72 -33.51
CA VAL A 159 13.13 -9.36 -32.91
C VAL A 159 13.31 -8.05 -32.15
N ASP A 160 12.51 -7.02 -32.46
CA ASP A 160 12.39 -5.79 -31.71
C ASP A 160 11.25 -5.95 -30.69
N LEU A 161 11.58 -5.87 -29.40
CA LEU A 161 10.61 -5.92 -28.31
C LEU A 161 10.09 -4.52 -28.03
N ALA A 162 8.87 -4.20 -28.45
CA ALA A 162 8.20 -2.95 -28.15
C ALA A 162 7.27 -3.11 -26.93
N PRO A 163 7.75 -2.88 -25.69
CA PRO A 163 6.92 -3.01 -24.51
C PRO A 163 5.88 -1.89 -24.48
N ARG A 164 4.61 -2.25 -24.28
CA ARG A 164 3.54 -1.30 -24.05
C ARG A 164 3.13 -1.34 -22.58
N ILE A 165 3.42 -0.27 -21.85
CA ILE A 165 3.01 -0.10 -20.45
C ILE A 165 1.57 0.42 -20.44
N LEU A 166 0.69 -0.23 -19.68
CA LEU A 166 -0.71 0.13 -19.56
C LEU A 166 -1.00 0.57 -18.11
N PHE A 167 -1.97 1.50 -17.95
CA PHE A 167 -2.55 1.95 -16.68
C PHE A 167 -1.67 2.86 -15.81
N ASN A 168 -0.36 2.79 -15.89
CA ASN A 168 0.60 3.69 -15.25
C ASN A 168 1.83 3.79 -16.16
N GLU A 169 1.72 4.56 -17.24
CA GLU A 169 2.73 4.65 -18.32
C GLU A 169 4.10 5.11 -17.80
N ASN A 170 4.08 5.96 -16.77
CA ASN A 170 5.31 6.47 -16.15
C ASN A 170 5.85 5.58 -15.02
N LEU A 171 5.21 4.44 -14.73
CA LEU A 171 5.56 3.54 -13.61
C LEU A 171 5.68 4.28 -12.26
N THR A 172 4.87 5.33 -12.05
CA THR A 172 4.94 6.20 -10.89
C THR A 172 4.50 5.45 -9.63
N GLN A 173 5.42 5.15 -8.74
CA GLN A 173 5.17 4.41 -7.50
C GLN A 173 4.25 5.18 -6.54
N ALA A 174 4.33 6.53 -6.52
CA ALA A 174 3.50 7.40 -5.71
C ALA A 174 2.00 7.19 -5.99
N TRP A 175 1.61 6.90 -7.22
CA TRP A 175 0.22 6.62 -7.57
C TRP A 175 -0.30 5.38 -6.86
N PHE A 176 0.50 4.31 -6.89
CA PHE A 176 0.15 3.07 -6.20
C PHE A 176 0.10 3.26 -4.69
N ALA A 177 1.11 3.90 -4.11
CA ALA A 177 1.20 4.15 -2.67
C ALA A 177 0.03 4.99 -2.15
N ALA A 178 -0.37 6.07 -2.86
CA ALA A 178 -1.48 6.93 -2.47
C ALA A 178 -2.82 6.17 -2.40
N VAL A 179 -3.12 5.35 -3.42
CA VAL A 179 -4.37 4.57 -3.46
C VAL A 179 -4.36 3.47 -2.40
N MET A 180 -3.22 2.78 -2.22
CA MET A 180 -3.12 1.73 -1.20
C MET A 180 -3.24 2.30 0.21
N GLU A 181 -2.65 3.47 0.49
CA GLU A 181 -2.78 4.15 1.77
C GLU A 181 -4.23 4.58 2.04
N LEU A 182 -4.93 5.10 1.02
CA LEU A 182 -6.36 5.39 1.13
C LEU A 182 -7.16 4.15 1.56
N ILE A 183 -6.92 2.99 0.93
CA ILE A 183 -7.59 1.72 1.24
C ILE A 183 -7.28 1.26 2.66
N ASN A 184 -6.00 1.33 3.05
CA ASN A 184 -5.54 0.95 4.37
C ASN A 184 -6.19 1.84 5.45
N ASN A 185 -6.26 3.15 5.21
CA ASN A 185 -6.89 4.11 6.11
C ASN A 185 -8.41 3.89 6.23
N VAL A 186 -9.11 3.59 5.14
CA VAL A 186 -10.53 3.18 5.17
C VAL A 186 -10.72 1.97 6.08
N THR A 187 -9.89 0.94 5.91
CA THR A 187 -9.97 -0.29 6.70
C THR A 187 -9.65 -0.04 8.17
N MET A 188 -8.52 0.60 8.44
CA MET A 188 -8.04 0.87 9.79
C MET A 188 -9.04 1.71 10.57
N LEU A 189 -9.44 2.87 10.03
CA LEU A 189 -10.29 3.80 10.74
C LEU A 189 -11.71 3.28 10.94
N SER A 190 -12.26 2.51 10.00
CA SER A 190 -13.57 1.89 10.19
C SER A 190 -13.60 0.90 11.36
N ILE A 191 -12.55 0.08 11.51
CA ILE A 191 -12.42 -0.86 12.63
C ILE A 191 -12.19 -0.10 13.94
N VAL A 192 -11.27 0.88 13.94
CA VAL A 192 -10.94 1.67 15.12
C VAL A 192 -12.14 2.42 15.66
N LEU A 193 -12.80 3.21 14.80
CA LEU A 193 -13.91 4.08 15.22
C LEU A 193 -15.08 3.26 15.78
N THR A 194 -15.45 2.17 15.12
CA THR A 194 -16.60 1.36 15.57
C THR A 194 -16.28 0.55 16.83
N GLY A 195 -15.07 -0.04 16.90
CA GLY A 195 -14.65 -0.80 18.08
C GLY A 195 -14.43 0.08 19.29
N ALA A 196 -13.76 1.23 19.12
CA ALA A 196 -13.54 2.19 20.19
C ALA A 196 -14.85 2.79 20.72
N ALA A 197 -15.81 3.08 19.83
CA ALA A 197 -17.14 3.56 20.24
C ALA A 197 -17.87 2.56 21.13
N LEU A 198 -17.76 1.26 20.84
CA LEU A 198 -18.39 0.21 21.65
C LEU A 198 -17.70 0.06 23.01
N ILE A 199 -16.36 0.08 23.05
CA ILE A 199 -15.62 -0.12 24.30
C ILE A 199 -15.76 1.09 25.23
N ARG A 200 -15.71 2.30 24.68
CA ARG A 200 -15.97 3.52 25.47
C ARG A 200 -17.34 3.46 26.20
N GLU A 201 -18.38 3.03 25.53
CA GLU A 201 -19.70 2.86 26.18
C GLU A 201 -19.67 1.83 27.29
N ARG A 202 -18.88 0.76 27.12
CA ARG A 202 -18.70 -0.27 28.16
C ARG A 202 -17.92 0.27 29.36
N GLU A 203 -16.78 0.94 29.13
CA GLU A 203 -15.93 1.45 30.21
C GLU A 203 -16.58 2.58 31.01
N HIS A 204 -17.44 3.38 30.38
CA HIS A 204 -18.18 4.46 31.06
C HIS A 204 -19.52 3.98 31.68
N GLY A 205 -19.83 2.68 31.63
CA GLY A 205 -21.09 2.16 32.16
C GLY A 205 -22.34 2.58 31.40
N THR A 206 -22.19 3.32 30.29
CA THR A 206 -23.33 3.81 29.51
C THR A 206 -24.07 2.70 28.75
N ILE A 207 -23.46 1.52 28.58
CA ILE A 207 -24.13 0.33 28.04
C ILE A 207 -25.31 -0.05 28.96
N GLU A 208 -25.16 0.00 30.29
CA GLU A 208 -26.23 -0.31 31.23
C GLU A 208 -27.43 0.61 31.05
N HIS A 209 -27.19 1.92 30.84
CA HIS A 209 -28.26 2.86 30.53
C HIS A 209 -28.95 2.58 29.20
N LEU A 210 -28.22 2.12 28.18
CA LEU A 210 -28.80 1.72 26.89
C LEU A 210 -29.66 0.45 27.02
N LEU A 211 -29.35 -0.43 27.97
CA LEU A 211 -30.10 -1.67 28.23
C LEU A 211 -31.40 -1.45 28.98
N VAL A 212 -31.54 -0.33 29.73
CA VAL A 212 -32.80 0.07 30.37
C VAL A 212 -33.76 0.69 29.36
N MET A 213 -33.26 1.22 28.25
CA MET A 213 -34.10 1.69 27.15
C MET A 213 -34.62 0.52 26.30
N PRO A 214 -35.80 0.65 25.66
CA PRO A 214 -36.36 -0.40 24.80
C PRO A 214 -35.60 -0.49 23.45
N LEU A 215 -34.29 -0.71 23.53
CA LEU A 215 -33.38 -0.81 22.38
C LEU A 215 -32.92 -2.26 22.18
N THR A 216 -32.89 -2.68 20.94
CA THR A 216 -32.36 -4.00 20.58
C THR A 216 -30.86 -3.93 20.29
N PRO A 217 -30.11 -5.05 20.55
CA PRO A 217 -28.70 -5.15 20.15
C PRO A 217 -28.46 -4.85 18.67
N PHE A 218 -29.42 -5.19 17.82
CA PHE A 218 -29.38 -4.91 16.39
C PHE A 218 -29.40 -3.39 16.11
N GLU A 219 -30.27 -2.63 16.78
CA GLU A 219 -30.35 -1.17 16.63
C GLU A 219 -29.07 -0.48 17.07
N ILE A 220 -28.52 -0.89 18.21
CA ILE A 220 -27.26 -0.36 18.75
C ILE A 220 -26.09 -0.61 17.78
N MET A 221 -25.96 -1.82 17.25
CA MET A 221 -24.89 -2.14 16.32
C MET A 221 -25.05 -1.41 14.99
N THR A 222 -26.25 -1.43 14.42
CA THR A 222 -26.54 -0.82 13.13
C THR A 222 -26.31 0.69 13.19
N SER A 223 -26.67 1.36 14.31
CA SER A 223 -26.42 2.79 14.48
C SER A 223 -24.94 3.15 14.42
N LYS A 224 -24.06 2.34 15.03
CA LYS A 224 -22.59 2.54 14.98
C LYS A 224 -22.01 2.26 13.60
N ILE A 225 -22.50 1.23 12.91
CA ILE A 225 -22.04 0.86 11.56
C ILE A 225 -22.32 1.98 10.57
N TRP A 226 -23.56 2.47 10.50
CA TRP A 226 -23.90 3.49 9.52
C TRP A 226 -23.28 4.84 9.85
N SER A 227 -23.23 5.24 11.13
CA SER A 227 -22.68 6.54 11.52
C SER A 227 -21.17 6.61 11.32
N MET A 228 -20.41 5.64 11.85
CA MET A 228 -18.96 5.60 11.66
C MET A 228 -18.56 5.28 10.23
N GLY A 229 -19.33 4.41 9.56
CA GLY A 229 -19.15 4.13 8.14
C GLY A 229 -19.34 5.38 7.27
N LEU A 230 -20.35 6.21 7.56
CA LEU A 230 -20.58 7.47 6.83
C LEU A 230 -19.43 8.46 7.03
N VAL A 231 -18.89 8.58 8.25
CA VAL A 231 -17.73 9.44 8.52
C VAL A 231 -16.54 9.02 7.68
N VAL A 232 -16.22 7.71 7.68
CA VAL A 232 -15.08 7.20 6.90
C VAL A 232 -15.35 7.31 5.39
N LEU A 233 -16.59 7.11 4.93
CA LEU A 233 -16.96 7.26 3.52
C LEU A 233 -16.74 8.70 3.05
N VAL A 234 -17.17 9.69 3.83
CA VAL A 234 -16.96 11.11 3.52
C VAL A 234 -15.47 11.46 3.52
N ALA A 235 -14.74 11.00 4.53
CA ALA A 235 -13.29 11.21 4.62
C ALA A 235 -12.53 10.51 3.46
N ALA A 236 -12.94 9.30 3.08
CA ALA A 236 -12.37 8.58 1.94
C ALA A 236 -12.67 9.28 0.60
N THR A 237 -13.87 9.85 0.44
CA THR A 237 -14.22 10.64 -0.74
C THR A 237 -13.33 11.89 -0.83
N PHE A 238 -13.15 12.59 0.28
CA PHE A 238 -12.21 13.72 0.36
C PHE A 238 -10.77 13.27 0.03
N GLY A 239 -10.29 12.20 0.65
CA GLY A 239 -8.96 11.63 0.40
C GLY A 239 -8.75 11.26 -1.07
N LEU A 240 -9.76 10.66 -1.72
CA LEU A 240 -9.68 10.29 -3.12
C LEU A 240 -9.63 11.53 -4.04
N GLU A 241 -10.58 12.45 -3.89
CA GLU A 241 -10.72 13.57 -4.83
C GLU A 241 -9.68 14.66 -4.60
N VAL A 242 -9.39 15.00 -3.33
CA VAL A 242 -8.48 16.10 -3.01
C VAL A 242 -7.02 15.63 -2.95
N MET A 243 -6.76 14.52 -2.27
CA MET A 243 -5.37 14.08 -2.05
C MET A 243 -4.87 13.19 -3.19
N VAL A 244 -5.57 12.08 -3.49
CA VAL A 244 -5.11 11.12 -4.50
C VAL A 244 -5.15 11.75 -5.90
N ARG A 245 -6.30 12.30 -6.28
CA ARG A 245 -6.49 12.89 -7.61
C ARG A 245 -5.90 14.29 -7.72
N GLY A 246 -6.13 15.15 -6.72
CA GLY A 246 -5.72 16.56 -6.76
C GLY A 246 -4.25 16.78 -6.43
N ALA A 247 -3.79 16.35 -5.24
CA ALA A 247 -2.45 16.66 -4.73
C ALA A 247 -1.35 15.71 -5.28
N VAL A 248 -1.66 14.41 -5.45
CA VAL A 248 -0.71 13.41 -5.99
C VAL A 248 -0.81 13.33 -7.52
N GLY A 249 -1.95 13.67 -8.10
CA GLY A 249 -2.15 13.69 -9.55
C GLY A 249 -2.40 12.30 -10.16
N VAL A 250 -2.97 11.36 -9.38
CA VAL A 250 -3.29 10.02 -9.87
C VAL A 250 -4.37 10.08 -10.96
N ALA A 251 -4.06 9.58 -12.15
CA ALA A 251 -5.03 9.44 -13.23
C ALA A 251 -6.00 8.30 -12.93
N ILE A 252 -7.23 8.64 -12.56
CA ILE A 252 -8.29 7.67 -12.30
C ILE A 252 -9.00 7.35 -13.60
N SER A 253 -8.90 6.10 -14.06
CA SER A 253 -9.49 5.65 -15.34
C SER A 253 -10.95 5.21 -15.20
N GLY A 254 -11.40 4.86 -13.99
CA GLY A 254 -12.71 4.26 -13.76
C GLY A 254 -13.74 5.17 -13.10
N SER A 255 -14.91 4.59 -12.84
CA SER A 255 -16.05 5.29 -12.23
C SER A 255 -15.86 5.49 -10.72
N VAL A 256 -15.68 6.74 -10.29
CA VAL A 256 -15.62 7.10 -8.86
C VAL A 256 -16.88 6.68 -8.09
N PRO A 257 -18.11 6.89 -8.59
CA PRO A 257 -19.32 6.40 -7.92
C PRO A 257 -19.31 4.88 -7.69
N LEU A 258 -18.85 4.09 -8.67
CA LEU A 258 -18.74 2.64 -8.53
C LEU A 258 -17.73 2.26 -7.44
N PHE A 259 -16.60 2.95 -7.40
CA PHE A 259 -15.61 2.78 -6.34
C PHE A 259 -16.19 3.12 -4.96
N LEU A 260 -16.94 4.22 -4.80
CA LEU A 260 -17.55 4.61 -3.53
C LEU A 260 -18.62 3.61 -3.05
N VAL A 261 -19.34 2.95 -3.95
CA VAL A 261 -20.21 1.81 -3.59
C VAL A 261 -19.36 0.66 -3.05
N GLY A 262 -18.20 0.39 -3.66
CA GLY A 262 -17.25 -0.60 -3.15
C GLY A 262 -16.69 -0.23 -1.77
N VAL A 263 -16.36 1.05 -1.55
CA VAL A 263 -15.97 1.57 -0.22
C VAL A 263 -17.10 1.33 0.79
N ALA A 264 -18.35 1.68 0.47
CA ALA A 264 -19.49 1.48 1.36
C ALA A 264 -19.69 0.01 1.75
N LEU A 265 -19.55 -0.93 0.82
CA LEU A 265 -19.61 -2.37 1.12
C LEU A 265 -18.43 -2.83 1.95
N SER A 266 -17.24 -2.35 1.67
CA SER A 266 -16.05 -2.63 2.48
C SER A 266 -16.24 -2.10 3.91
N LEU A 267 -16.78 -0.90 4.06
CA LEU A 267 -17.10 -0.30 5.36
C LEU A 267 -18.11 -1.13 6.15
N LEU A 268 -19.14 -1.69 5.52
CA LEU A 268 -20.07 -2.61 6.20
C LEU A 268 -19.33 -3.82 6.78
N ALA A 269 -18.37 -4.40 6.05
CA ALA A 269 -17.60 -5.53 6.51
C ALA A 269 -16.63 -5.15 7.65
N THR A 270 -15.86 -4.09 7.46
CA THR A 270 -14.81 -3.67 8.40
C THR A 270 -15.37 -3.05 9.68
N THR A 271 -16.46 -2.26 9.60
CA THR A 271 -17.15 -1.75 10.79
C THR A 271 -17.77 -2.88 11.61
N SER A 272 -18.37 -3.88 10.94
CA SER A 272 -18.88 -5.08 11.63
C SER A 272 -17.77 -5.87 12.32
N MET A 273 -16.60 -5.97 11.68
CA MET A 273 -15.41 -6.56 12.27
C MET A 273 -14.93 -5.76 13.48
N GLY A 274 -14.92 -4.41 13.39
CA GLY A 274 -14.58 -3.53 14.51
C GLY A 274 -15.48 -3.74 15.72
N ILE A 275 -16.81 -3.86 15.52
CA ILE A 275 -17.75 -4.19 16.59
C ILE A 275 -17.47 -5.60 17.14
N PHE A 276 -17.23 -6.59 16.27
CA PHE A 276 -16.89 -7.94 16.72
C PHE A 276 -15.69 -7.93 17.66
N LEU A 277 -14.59 -7.24 17.28
CA LEU A 277 -13.41 -7.09 18.12
C LEU A 277 -13.70 -6.34 19.41
N GLY A 278 -14.52 -5.30 19.37
CA GLY A 278 -15.00 -4.58 20.56
C GLY A 278 -15.82 -5.44 21.51
N THR A 279 -16.52 -6.48 21.00
CA THR A 279 -17.21 -7.46 21.88
C THR A 279 -16.27 -8.48 22.50
N VAL A 280 -15.11 -8.74 21.88
CA VAL A 280 -14.08 -9.65 22.39
C VAL A 280 -13.23 -8.97 23.46
N ALA A 281 -12.80 -7.75 23.19
CA ALA A 281 -12.00 -6.93 24.11
C ALA A 281 -12.79 -6.54 25.35
N ARG A 282 -12.14 -6.50 26.51
CA ARG A 282 -12.73 -6.08 27.79
C ARG A 282 -12.35 -4.64 28.16
N SER A 283 -11.28 -4.11 27.56
CA SER A 283 -10.76 -2.74 27.83
C SER A 283 -10.15 -2.15 26.55
N MET A 284 -9.97 -0.81 26.55
CA MET A 284 -9.31 -0.12 25.44
C MET A 284 -7.89 -0.65 25.13
N PRO A 285 -7.01 -0.87 26.10
CA PRO A 285 -5.69 -1.46 25.83
C PRO A 285 -5.77 -2.84 25.17
N GLN A 286 -6.69 -3.70 25.64
CA GLN A 286 -6.89 -5.02 25.03
C GLN A 286 -7.43 -4.92 23.60
N PHE A 287 -8.32 -3.97 23.32
CA PHE A 287 -8.79 -3.71 21.96
C PHE A 287 -7.67 -3.27 21.05
N GLY A 288 -6.81 -2.36 21.52
CA GLY A 288 -5.64 -1.90 20.78
C GLY A 288 -4.70 -3.06 20.41
N LEU A 289 -4.42 -3.97 21.33
CA LEU A 289 -3.61 -5.16 21.07
C LEU A 289 -4.26 -6.10 20.04
N LEU A 290 -5.56 -6.38 20.18
CA LEU A 290 -6.30 -7.22 19.24
C LEU A 290 -6.37 -6.56 17.86
N MET A 291 -6.54 -5.26 17.81
CA MET A 291 -6.56 -4.49 16.58
C MET A 291 -5.21 -4.60 15.84
N ILE A 292 -4.09 -4.38 16.53
CA ILE A 292 -2.76 -4.52 15.93
C ILE A 292 -2.54 -5.93 15.41
N LEU A 293 -2.88 -6.94 16.21
CA LEU A 293 -2.72 -8.36 15.85
C LEU A 293 -3.49 -8.74 14.57
N ILE A 294 -4.63 -8.10 14.31
CA ILE A 294 -5.48 -8.41 13.16
C ILE A 294 -5.19 -7.45 11.99
N LEU A 295 -5.04 -6.14 12.27
CA LEU A 295 -4.81 -5.15 11.22
C LEU A 295 -3.47 -5.34 10.51
N LEU A 296 -2.41 -5.67 11.25
CA LEU A 296 -1.08 -5.80 10.67
C LEU A 296 -1.02 -6.91 9.60
N PRO A 297 -1.52 -8.14 9.84
CA PRO A 297 -1.66 -9.14 8.78
C PRO A 297 -2.61 -8.70 7.65
N LEU A 298 -3.73 -8.04 7.99
CA LEU A 298 -4.68 -7.55 6.98
C LEU A 298 -4.05 -6.55 6.01
N VAL A 299 -3.22 -5.64 6.49
CA VAL A 299 -2.52 -4.65 5.66
C VAL A 299 -1.43 -5.33 4.82
N ILE A 300 -0.55 -6.10 5.46
CA ILE A 300 0.62 -6.70 4.78
C ILE A 300 0.18 -7.73 3.72
N LEU A 301 -0.82 -8.56 4.04
CA LEU A 301 -1.23 -9.71 3.21
C LEU A 301 -2.45 -9.44 2.33
N SER A 302 -2.95 -8.19 2.28
CA SER A 302 -4.11 -7.82 1.46
C SER A 302 -3.86 -7.78 -0.05
N GLY A 303 -2.60 -7.70 -0.46
CA GLY A 303 -2.19 -7.37 -1.82
C GLY A 303 -1.83 -5.89 -2.03
N SER A 304 -1.89 -5.07 -0.95
CA SER A 304 -1.51 -3.66 -1.01
C SER A 304 0.01 -3.44 -0.97
N LEU A 305 0.73 -4.22 -0.17
CA LEU A 305 2.19 -4.15 -0.03
C LEU A 305 2.87 -5.31 -0.75
N THR A 306 2.38 -6.54 -0.54
CA THR A 306 2.94 -7.75 -1.14
C THR A 306 1.97 -8.27 -2.20
N PRO A 307 2.39 -8.47 -3.45
CA PRO A 307 1.55 -9.07 -4.48
C PRO A 307 1.01 -10.42 -4.03
N ARG A 308 -0.29 -10.65 -4.21
CA ARG A 308 -0.95 -11.85 -3.73
C ARG A 308 -0.35 -13.12 -4.33
N GLU A 309 0.06 -13.07 -5.59
CA GLU A 309 0.63 -14.16 -6.36
C GLU A 309 1.95 -14.66 -5.80
N SER A 310 2.69 -13.79 -5.09
CA SER A 310 3.97 -14.14 -4.45
C SER A 310 3.82 -14.81 -3.09
N MET A 311 2.59 -14.85 -2.53
CA MET A 311 2.33 -15.44 -1.22
C MET A 311 2.17 -16.97 -1.30
N PRO A 312 2.51 -17.72 -0.24
CA PRO A 312 2.19 -19.14 -0.15
C PRO A 312 0.69 -19.41 -0.31
N MET A 313 0.31 -20.50 -0.99
CA MET A 313 -1.09 -20.81 -1.33
C MET A 313 -2.02 -20.89 -0.10
N VAL A 314 -1.50 -21.33 1.05
CA VAL A 314 -2.26 -21.37 2.31
C VAL A 314 -2.66 -19.96 2.75
N VAL A 315 -1.72 -19.01 2.70
CA VAL A 315 -1.96 -17.59 3.05
C VAL A 315 -2.97 -16.99 2.08
N GLN A 316 -2.83 -17.22 0.78
CA GLN A 316 -3.78 -16.74 -0.23
C GLN A 316 -5.22 -17.19 0.06
N LYS A 317 -5.40 -18.47 0.48
CA LYS A 317 -6.73 -19.00 0.82
C LYS A 317 -7.30 -18.41 2.11
N ILE A 318 -6.48 -18.23 3.14
CA ILE A 318 -6.91 -17.62 4.42
C ILE A 318 -7.34 -16.17 4.17
N MET A 319 -6.58 -15.43 3.38
CA MET A 319 -6.86 -14.03 3.08
C MET A 319 -8.13 -13.80 2.22
N LEU A 320 -8.73 -14.85 1.66
CA LEU A 320 -10.06 -14.75 1.03
C LEU A 320 -11.19 -14.41 2.02
N ILE A 321 -10.99 -14.65 3.32
CA ILE A 321 -11.96 -14.28 4.37
C ILE A 321 -11.77 -12.80 4.76
N ALA A 322 -10.65 -12.19 4.39
CA ALA A 322 -10.34 -10.82 4.72
C ALA A 322 -11.02 -9.82 3.77
N PRO A 323 -11.76 -8.83 4.28
CA PRO A 323 -12.40 -7.83 3.45
C PRO A 323 -11.39 -7.00 2.64
N THR A 324 -10.20 -6.77 3.21
CA THR A 324 -9.12 -5.99 2.57
C THR A 324 -8.67 -6.57 1.25
N THR A 325 -8.55 -7.88 1.12
CA THR A 325 -8.13 -8.56 -0.12
C THR A 325 -9.08 -8.26 -1.28
N HIS A 326 -10.38 -8.31 -1.03
CA HIS A 326 -11.39 -8.02 -2.03
C HIS A 326 -11.46 -6.52 -2.33
N PHE A 327 -11.28 -5.69 -1.31
CA PHE A 327 -11.32 -4.24 -1.48
C PHE A 327 -10.11 -3.71 -2.26
N VAL A 328 -8.90 -4.22 -1.99
CA VAL A 328 -7.70 -3.89 -2.79
C VAL A 328 -7.88 -4.29 -4.25
N SER A 329 -8.32 -5.54 -4.50
CA SER A 329 -8.55 -6.03 -5.86
C SER A 329 -9.61 -5.20 -6.61
N LEU A 330 -10.69 -4.83 -5.94
CA LEU A 330 -11.76 -3.97 -6.46
C LEU A 330 -11.23 -2.57 -6.80
N ALA A 331 -10.48 -1.96 -5.89
CA ALA A 331 -9.93 -0.63 -6.07
C ALA A 331 -8.96 -0.59 -7.25
N GLN A 332 -8.05 -1.55 -7.36
CA GLN A 332 -7.13 -1.67 -8.48
C GLN A 332 -7.86 -1.86 -9.81
N ALA A 333 -8.91 -2.69 -9.83
CA ALA A 333 -9.70 -2.92 -11.02
C ALA A 333 -10.44 -1.66 -11.50
N ILE A 334 -11.07 -0.92 -10.57
CA ILE A 334 -11.84 0.27 -10.91
C ILE A 334 -10.92 1.46 -11.17
N LEU A 335 -10.07 1.82 -10.20
CA LEU A 335 -9.34 3.08 -10.27
C LEU A 335 -8.25 3.09 -11.33
N TYR A 336 -7.52 1.97 -11.52
CA TYR A 336 -6.43 1.90 -12.49
C TYR A 336 -6.88 1.34 -13.84
N ARG A 337 -7.61 0.21 -13.83
CA ARG A 337 -7.98 -0.51 -15.07
C ARG A 337 -9.28 -0.04 -15.68
N GLY A 338 -10.02 0.87 -15.01
CA GLY A 338 -11.29 1.37 -15.52
C GLY A 338 -12.42 0.31 -15.57
N ALA A 339 -12.30 -0.74 -14.75
CA ALA A 339 -13.25 -1.86 -14.79
C ALA A 339 -14.67 -1.43 -14.35
N GLY A 340 -15.65 -1.88 -15.11
CA GLY A 340 -17.07 -1.72 -14.79
C GLY A 340 -17.60 -2.82 -13.88
N ILE A 341 -18.88 -2.73 -13.52
CA ILE A 341 -19.57 -3.67 -12.61
C ILE A 341 -19.47 -5.13 -13.07
N GLY A 342 -19.46 -5.39 -14.37
CA GLY A 342 -19.36 -6.74 -14.94
C GLY A 342 -18.05 -7.48 -14.59
N VAL A 343 -17.00 -6.75 -14.24
CA VAL A 343 -15.71 -7.32 -13.81
C VAL A 343 -15.64 -7.47 -12.29
N VAL A 344 -16.16 -6.48 -11.55
CA VAL A 344 -15.95 -6.38 -10.08
C VAL A 344 -17.10 -6.96 -9.25
N TRP A 345 -18.17 -7.48 -9.86
CA TRP A 345 -19.33 -8.01 -9.14
C TRP A 345 -19.00 -9.12 -8.14
N ARG A 346 -17.98 -9.96 -8.45
CA ARG A 346 -17.52 -11.02 -7.54
C ARG A 346 -16.96 -10.47 -6.25
N GLN A 347 -16.20 -9.39 -6.33
CA GLN A 347 -15.64 -8.69 -5.17
C GLN A 347 -16.74 -8.03 -4.34
N PHE A 348 -17.78 -7.47 -4.99
CA PHE A 348 -18.96 -6.94 -4.30
C PHE A 348 -19.71 -8.02 -3.52
N LEU A 349 -19.94 -9.18 -4.13
CA LEU A 349 -20.58 -10.30 -3.45
C LEU A 349 -19.75 -10.85 -2.29
N ALA A 350 -18.42 -10.93 -2.46
CA ALA A 350 -17.52 -11.36 -1.40
C ALA A 350 -17.55 -10.40 -0.21
N LEU A 351 -17.45 -9.09 -0.46
CA LEU A 351 -17.55 -8.07 0.59
C LEU A 351 -18.88 -8.11 1.33
N LEU A 352 -19.99 -8.28 0.60
CA LEU A 352 -21.32 -8.42 1.20
C LEU A 352 -21.40 -9.68 2.07
N GLY A 353 -20.91 -10.82 1.58
CA GLY A 353 -20.89 -12.07 2.33
C GLY A 353 -20.05 -11.97 3.61
N ILE A 354 -18.88 -11.33 3.53
CA ILE A 354 -18.00 -11.08 4.68
C ILE A 354 -18.69 -10.12 5.67
N ALA A 355 -19.35 -9.06 5.18
CA ALA A 355 -20.11 -8.13 6.02
C ALA A 355 -21.21 -8.86 6.82
N ILE A 356 -21.98 -9.71 6.16
CA ILE A 356 -23.05 -10.52 6.82
C ILE A 356 -22.43 -11.47 7.86
N LEU A 357 -21.31 -12.10 7.53
CA LEU A 357 -20.62 -13.03 8.44
C LEU A 357 -20.18 -12.31 9.72
N PHE A 358 -19.42 -11.21 9.59
CA PHE A 358 -18.94 -10.47 10.77
C PHE A 358 -20.07 -9.79 11.55
N PHE A 359 -21.06 -9.24 10.86
CA PHE A 359 -22.23 -8.66 11.51
C PHE A 359 -22.99 -9.69 12.35
N THR A 360 -23.25 -10.87 11.78
CA THR A 360 -23.96 -11.94 12.47
C THR A 360 -23.14 -12.45 13.66
N ALA A 361 -21.85 -12.69 13.48
CA ALA A 361 -20.96 -13.11 14.55
C ALA A 361 -20.91 -12.07 15.69
N ALA A 362 -20.80 -10.79 15.35
CA ALA A 362 -20.82 -9.69 16.30
C ALA A 362 -22.15 -9.61 17.04
N LEU A 363 -23.28 -9.77 16.34
CA LEU A 363 -24.61 -9.72 16.94
C LEU A 363 -24.84 -10.87 17.93
N ILE A 364 -24.45 -12.09 17.56
CA ILE A 364 -24.57 -13.27 18.45
C ILE A 364 -23.73 -13.05 19.71
N ARG A 365 -22.49 -12.61 19.54
CA ARG A 365 -21.58 -12.37 20.65
C ARG A 365 -22.03 -11.23 21.55
N PHE A 366 -22.50 -10.13 20.97
CA PHE A 366 -23.01 -8.99 21.71
C PHE A 366 -24.25 -9.35 22.55
N ARG A 367 -25.19 -10.12 21.98
CA ARG A 367 -26.34 -10.66 22.74
C ARG A 367 -25.93 -11.52 23.93
N ARG A 368 -24.92 -12.39 23.76
CA ARG A 368 -24.40 -13.20 24.87
C ARG A 368 -23.75 -12.37 25.96
N SER A 369 -22.97 -11.35 25.56
CA SER A 369 -22.31 -10.42 26.50
C SER A 369 -23.31 -9.65 27.35
N ILE A 370 -24.43 -9.24 26.78
CA ILE A 370 -25.52 -8.56 27.51
C ILE A 370 -26.21 -9.53 28.50
N GLY A 371 -26.50 -10.76 28.08
CA GLY A 371 -27.15 -11.75 28.95
C GLY A 371 -26.33 -12.10 30.20
N THR A 372 -24.99 -12.07 30.10
CA THR A 372 -24.10 -12.30 31.26
C THR A 372 -23.91 -11.07 32.17
N MET A 373 -24.34 -9.87 31.78
CA MET A 373 -24.36 -8.69 32.62
C MET A 373 -25.66 -8.52 33.40
N GLN A 374 -26.73 -9.22 32.98
CA GLN A 374 -28.05 -9.21 33.63
C GLN A 374 -28.25 -10.37 34.61
N SER A 375 -27.37 -11.36 34.62
CA SER A 375 -27.31 -12.47 35.57
C SER A 375 -26.30 -12.19 36.68
#